data_decaeb73833f3390927d4eb542c5c79b
#
_entry.id   decaeb73833f3390927d4eb542c5c79b
#
_cell.length_a   1.000
_cell.length_b   1.000
_cell.length_c   1.000
_cell.angle_alpha   90.00
_cell.angle_beta   90.00
_cell.angle_gamma   90.00
#
_symmetry.space_group_name_H-M   'P 1'
#
loop_
_entity.id
_entity.type
_entity.pdbx_description
1 polymer ?
#
loop_
_entity_poly.entity_id
_entity_poly.type
_entity_poly.pdbx_seq_one_letter_code
_entity_poly.pdbx_strand_id
1 'polypeptide(L)'
;MKKFLCSFLLAACLAVPAQAARTVPVQVDGQLLSVRGTLEGGVTHFPLRALLNALGGWTVWWDSAEREAVAVRGSVRLTADPEDNTVTVGGQTYDGRVYVKNGRTYVPLRLTMNLLGGSAAWDPWLGGAAVTSGEADHDAMDLYWLSRIISAESRGESLSGQIAVGNVVLNRVESGQFPDTIPGVIFDRVDGVQFEPVKNGTVYDEPTAQSVEAARRVLEGENVIGDALYFYAPALSQGVWINANRTYAQTIGCHRFYL
;
A
#
# COMPACT_ATOMS: atom_id res chain seq x y z
N MET A 1 -27.71 -24.73 -61.22
CA MET A 1 -27.60 -23.37 -60.62
C MET A 1 -27.32 -23.49 -59.13
N LYS A 2 -26.06 -23.40 -58.73
CA LYS A 2 -25.67 -23.48 -57.31
C LYS A 2 -25.57 -22.04 -56.76
N LYS A 3 -26.40 -21.71 -55.76
CA LYS A 3 -26.38 -20.43 -55.08
C LYS A 3 -25.31 -20.46 -53.98
N PHE A 4 -24.25 -19.64 -54.10
CA PHE A 4 -23.27 -19.40 -53.05
C PHE A 4 -23.87 -18.37 -52.08
N LEU A 5 -24.04 -18.78 -50.79
CA LEU A 5 -24.41 -17.90 -49.71
C LEU A 5 -23.11 -17.36 -49.10
N CYS A 6 -22.79 -16.08 -49.33
CA CYS A 6 -21.69 -15.41 -48.66
C CYS A 6 -22.18 -14.98 -47.28
N SER A 7 -21.71 -15.64 -46.23
CA SER A 7 -21.91 -15.20 -44.84
C SER A 7 -20.89 -14.10 -44.49
N PHE A 8 -21.36 -12.90 -44.35
CA PHE A 8 -20.58 -11.79 -43.80
C PHE A 8 -20.52 -11.97 -42.24
N LEU A 9 -19.37 -12.36 -41.69
CA LEU A 9 -19.11 -12.25 -40.29
C LEU A 9 -18.83 -10.79 -39.93
N LEU A 10 -19.79 -10.14 -39.26
CA LEU A 10 -19.61 -8.82 -38.70
C LEU A 10 -18.81 -8.98 -37.39
N ALA A 11 -17.51 -8.67 -37.40
CA ALA A 11 -16.70 -8.58 -36.21
C ALA A 11 -17.11 -7.31 -35.43
N ALA A 12 -17.92 -7.47 -34.39
CA ALA A 12 -18.21 -6.41 -33.45
C ALA A 12 -16.94 -6.11 -32.62
N CYS A 13 -16.21 -5.07 -32.96
CA CYS A 13 -15.20 -4.48 -32.08
C CYS A 13 -15.92 -3.91 -30.86
N LEU A 14 -15.84 -4.63 -29.73
CA LEU A 14 -16.23 -4.09 -28.44
C LEU A 14 -15.23 -2.98 -28.08
N ALA A 15 -15.60 -1.73 -28.33
CA ALA A 15 -14.88 -0.58 -27.83
C ALA A 15 -14.99 -0.59 -26.31
N VAL A 16 -13.91 -1.00 -25.62
CA VAL A 16 -13.80 -0.82 -24.18
C VAL A 16 -13.78 0.69 -23.93
N PRO A 17 -14.73 1.25 -23.16
CA PRO A 17 -14.72 2.69 -22.91
C PRO A 17 -13.42 3.06 -22.23
N ALA A 18 -12.70 4.03 -22.80
CA ALA A 18 -11.51 4.60 -22.16
C ALA A 18 -11.93 5.16 -20.79
N GLN A 19 -11.46 4.54 -19.73
CA GLN A 19 -11.78 4.97 -18.37
C GLN A 19 -11.16 6.36 -18.16
N ALA A 20 -11.99 7.35 -17.82
CA ALA A 20 -11.53 8.72 -17.59
C ALA A 20 -10.43 8.76 -16.53
N ALA A 21 -9.45 9.63 -16.74
CA ALA A 21 -8.36 9.83 -15.77
C ALA A 21 -8.92 10.25 -14.40
N ARG A 22 -8.51 9.56 -13.35
CA ARG A 22 -8.93 9.87 -11.97
C ARG A 22 -7.73 10.05 -11.05
N THR A 23 -7.90 10.85 -10.00
CA THR A 23 -6.87 11.00 -8.97
C THR A 23 -6.95 9.86 -7.96
N VAL A 24 -5.78 9.34 -7.56
CA VAL A 24 -5.67 8.23 -6.63
C VAL A 24 -4.66 8.55 -5.52
N PRO A 25 -4.87 8.09 -4.28
CA PRO A 25 -3.88 8.21 -3.22
C PRO A 25 -2.63 7.38 -3.57
N VAL A 26 -1.49 7.81 -3.04
CA VAL A 26 -0.21 7.10 -3.15
C VAL A 26 0.44 7.12 -1.78
N GLN A 27 0.87 5.98 -1.30
CA GLN A 27 1.73 5.85 -0.13
C GLN A 27 3.11 5.34 -0.55
N VAL A 28 4.14 5.75 0.18
CA VAL A 28 5.53 5.32 0.01
C VAL A 28 6.04 4.84 1.36
N ASP A 29 6.55 3.62 1.42
CA ASP A 29 7.11 2.97 2.62
C ASP A 29 6.22 3.11 3.86
N GLY A 30 4.91 2.89 3.66
CA GLY A 30 3.90 2.97 4.70
C GLY A 30 3.38 4.39 5.02
N GLN A 31 3.91 5.44 4.36
CA GLN A 31 3.50 6.82 4.57
C GLN A 31 2.62 7.35 3.45
N LEU A 32 1.40 7.78 3.76
CA LEU A 32 0.48 8.38 2.79
C LEU A 32 0.97 9.78 2.38
N LEU A 33 1.09 10.01 1.07
CA LEU A 33 1.51 11.30 0.55
C LEU A 33 0.33 12.26 0.38
N SER A 34 0.56 13.55 0.64
CA SER A 34 -0.42 14.61 0.39
C SER A 34 -0.67 14.85 -1.10
N VAL A 35 0.31 14.53 -1.95
CA VAL A 35 0.20 14.59 -3.41
C VAL A 35 -0.48 13.33 -3.92
N ARG A 36 -1.42 13.49 -4.84
CA ARG A 36 -2.15 12.36 -5.46
C ARG A 36 -1.60 12.01 -6.83
N GLY A 37 -1.66 10.74 -7.18
CA GLY A 37 -1.37 10.23 -8.53
C GLY A 37 -2.56 10.42 -9.48
N THR A 38 -2.33 10.20 -10.75
CA THR A 38 -3.35 10.13 -11.81
C THR A 38 -3.38 8.72 -12.38
N LEU A 39 -4.49 8.02 -12.24
CA LEU A 39 -4.73 6.73 -12.87
C LEU A 39 -5.44 6.95 -14.19
N GLU A 40 -4.82 6.54 -15.30
CA GLU A 40 -5.35 6.63 -16.66
C GLU A 40 -4.93 5.39 -17.45
N GLY A 41 -5.86 4.73 -18.10
CA GLY A 41 -5.59 3.53 -18.91
C GLY A 41 -4.92 2.39 -18.13
N GLY A 42 -5.20 2.25 -16.81
CA GLY A 42 -4.59 1.25 -15.94
C GLY A 42 -3.18 1.60 -15.45
N VAL A 43 -2.64 2.77 -15.82
CA VAL A 43 -1.32 3.24 -15.40
C VAL A 43 -1.46 4.40 -14.41
N THR A 44 -0.83 4.26 -13.26
CA THR A 44 -0.71 5.36 -12.28
C THR A 44 0.50 6.21 -12.64
N HIS A 45 0.26 7.48 -12.95
CA HIS A 45 1.30 8.50 -13.13
C HIS A 45 1.41 9.34 -11.86
N PHE A 46 2.64 9.70 -11.50
CA PHE A 46 2.90 10.47 -10.28
C PHE A 46 3.90 11.60 -10.56
N PRO A 47 3.77 12.79 -9.91
CA PRO A 47 4.75 13.86 -10.09
C PRO A 47 6.14 13.42 -9.64
N LEU A 48 7.11 13.41 -10.56
CA LEU A 48 8.47 12.91 -10.34
C LEU A 48 9.13 13.51 -9.10
N ARG A 49 9.10 14.84 -8.96
CA ARG A 49 9.71 15.51 -7.79
C ARG A 49 9.08 15.07 -6.46
N ALA A 50 7.77 14.88 -6.43
CA ALA A 50 7.08 14.45 -5.21
C ALA A 50 7.46 13.02 -4.83
N LEU A 51 7.57 12.12 -5.82
CA LEU A 51 8.04 10.76 -5.61
C LEU A 51 9.47 10.74 -5.05
N LEU A 52 10.38 11.42 -5.73
CA LEU A 52 11.80 11.41 -5.37
C LEU A 52 12.08 12.12 -4.03
N ASN A 53 11.29 13.13 -3.68
CA ASN A 53 11.36 13.75 -2.35
C ASN A 53 10.91 12.77 -1.25
N ALA A 54 9.88 11.96 -1.50
CA ALA A 54 9.44 10.93 -0.55
C ALA A 54 10.48 9.82 -0.37
N LEU A 55 11.18 9.45 -1.44
CA LEU A 55 12.29 8.49 -1.39
C LEU A 55 13.57 9.06 -0.76
N GLY A 56 13.69 10.38 -0.64
CA GLY A 56 14.83 11.07 -0.02
C GLY A 56 16.12 11.08 -0.83
N GLY A 57 16.99 12.04 -0.52
CA GLY A 57 18.34 12.13 -1.06
C GLY A 57 18.48 12.57 -2.53
N TRP A 58 17.38 12.92 -3.21
CA TRP A 58 17.39 13.31 -4.61
C TRP A 58 17.42 14.82 -4.80
N THR A 59 18.25 15.28 -5.74
CA THR A 59 18.18 16.66 -6.29
C THR A 59 17.46 16.59 -7.63
N VAL A 60 16.38 17.40 -7.79
CA VAL A 60 15.51 17.36 -8.98
C VAL A 60 15.39 18.75 -9.60
N TRP A 61 15.66 18.89 -10.91
CA TRP A 61 15.52 20.14 -11.66
C TRP A 61 14.94 19.90 -13.06
N TRP A 62 14.61 20.95 -13.75
CA TRP A 62 14.23 20.95 -15.16
C TRP A 62 15.42 21.41 -15.99
N ASP A 63 15.83 20.62 -16.97
CA ASP A 63 16.80 21.01 -17.97
C ASP A 63 16.08 21.68 -19.13
N SER A 64 16.31 23.00 -19.31
CA SER A 64 15.65 23.78 -20.36
C SER A 64 16.27 23.59 -21.74
N ALA A 65 17.51 23.13 -21.82
CA ALA A 65 18.17 22.85 -23.10
C ALA A 65 17.69 21.53 -23.71
N GLU A 66 17.63 20.50 -22.88
CA GLU A 66 17.17 19.17 -23.29
C GLU A 66 15.65 18.99 -23.09
N ARG A 67 14.95 19.94 -22.47
CA ARG A 67 13.51 19.95 -22.18
C ARG A 67 13.01 18.72 -21.41
N GLU A 68 13.84 18.24 -20.49
CA GLU A 68 13.57 17.06 -19.65
C GLU A 68 13.64 17.39 -18.15
N ALA A 69 13.00 16.56 -17.32
CA ALA A 69 13.24 16.57 -15.89
C ALA A 69 14.47 15.71 -15.56
N VAL A 70 15.38 16.26 -14.78
CA VAL A 70 16.61 15.57 -14.35
C VAL A 70 16.60 15.39 -12.85
N ALA A 71 17.03 14.21 -12.38
CA ALA A 71 17.21 13.91 -10.98
C ALA A 71 18.52 13.14 -10.73
N VAL A 72 19.17 13.44 -9.60
CA VAL A 72 20.43 12.79 -9.21
C VAL A 72 20.40 12.44 -7.73
N ARG A 73 20.87 11.21 -7.41
CA ARG A 73 21.18 10.75 -6.06
C ARG A 73 22.46 9.93 -6.08
N GLY A 74 23.54 10.46 -5.45
CA GLY A 74 24.88 9.84 -5.55
C GLY A 74 25.35 9.73 -7.00
N SER A 75 25.64 8.52 -7.45
CA SER A 75 26.03 8.22 -8.84
C SER A 75 24.85 7.92 -9.77
N VAL A 76 23.64 7.82 -9.24
CA VAL A 76 22.44 7.50 -10.04
C VAL A 76 21.89 8.77 -10.65
N ARG A 77 21.76 8.82 -11.98
CA ARG A 77 21.06 9.86 -12.74
C ARG A 77 19.80 9.27 -13.34
N LEU A 78 18.69 9.97 -13.17
CA LEU A 78 17.41 9.72 -13.82
C LEU A 78 17.03 10.94 -14.65
N THR A 79 16.57 10.71 -15.89
CA THR A 79 15.91 11.74 -16.69
C THR A 79 14.52 11.27 -17.12
N ALA A 80 13.61 12.23 -17.29
CA ALA A 80 12.24 11.96 -17.74
C ALA A 80 11.89 12.98 -18.82
N ASP A 81 11.80 12.49 -20.05
CA ASP A 81 11.59 13.27 -21.26
C ASP A 81 10.12 13.18 -21.71
N PRO A 82 9.38 14.29 -21.69
CA PRO A 82 7.98 14.32 -22.14
C PRO A 82 7.82 14.41 -23.66
N GLU A 83 8.86 14.73 -24.42
CA GLU A 83 8.81 14.79 -25.90
C GLU A 83 8.97 13.39 -26.49
N ASP A 84 9.98 12.66 -26.01
CA ASP A 84 10.24 11.29 -26.44
C ASP A 84 9.42 10.25 -25.65
N ASN A 85 8.73 10.66 -24.59
CA ASN A 85 7.97 9.77 -23.70
C ASN A 85 8.84 8.70 -23.04
N THR A 86 10.01 9.06 -22.55
CA THR A 86 10.99 8.11 -21.99
C THR A 86 11.41 8.45 -20.56
N VAL A 87 11.80 7.40 -19.83
CA VAL A 87 12.51 7.50 -18.56
C VAL A 87 13.86 6.81 -18.72
N THR A 88 14.95 7.53 -18.43
CA THR A 88 16.31 6.98 -18.50
C THR A 88 16.90 6.90 -17.09
N VAL A 89 17.44 5.73 -16.73
CA VAL A 89 18.16 5.51 -15.46
C VAL A 89 19.45 4.75 -15.74
N GLY A 90 20.57 5.24 -15.22
CA GLY A 90 21.88 4.59 -15.39
C GLY A 90 22.33 4.47 -16.86
N GLY A 91 21.85 5.36 -17.73
CA GLY A 91 22.16 5.36 -19.16
C GLY A 91 21.30 4.40 -20.00
N GLN A 92 20.33 3.70 -19.39
CA GLN A 92 19.36 2.87 -20.11
C GLN A 92 18.02 3.59 -20.21
N THR A 93 17.48 3.67 -21.44
CA THR A 93 16.24 4.37 -21.76
C THR A 93 15.09 3.38 -21.92
N TYR A 94 13.94 3.74 -21.35
CA TYR A 94 12.74 2.92 -21.34
C TYR A 94 11.52 3.74 -21.79
N ASP A 95 10.70 3.16 -22.65
CA ASP A 95 9.44 3.76 -23.06
C ASP A 95 8.50 3.85 -21.87
N GLY A 96 7.92 5.03 -21.67
CA GLY A 96 6.97 5.26 -20.62
C GLY A 96 6.31 6.62 -20.80
N ARG A 97 5.00 6.68 -20.85
CA ARG A 97 4.28 7.93 -21.02
C ARG A 97 4.68 8.96 -19.96
N VAL A 98 5.53 9.91 -20.36
CA VAL A 98 5.94 11.07 -19.56
C VAL A 98 5.20 12.30 -20.08
N TYR A 99 4.71 13.14 -19.20
CA TYR A 99 4.05 14.38 -19.61
C TYR A 99 4.21 15.50 -18.57
N VAL A 100 4.10 16.74 -19.02
CA VAL A 100 4.09 17.92 -18.15
C VAL A 100 2.65 18.42 -18.00
N LYS A 101 2.22 18.61 -16.75
CA LYS A 101 0.92 19.20 -16.43
C LYS A 101 1.08 20.14 -15.24
N ASN A 102 0.61 21.39 -15.42
CA ASN A 102 0.70 22.45 -14.40
C ASN A 102 2.13 22.62 -13.84
N GLY A 103 3.15 22.60 -14.72
CA GLY A 103 4.56 22.76 -14.36
C GLY A 103 5.17 21.58 -13.60
N ARG A 104 4.54 20.41 -13.61
CA ARG A 104 5.04 19.19 -12.98
C ARG A 104 5.21 18.09 -14.02
N THR A 105 6.35 17.41 -13.99
CA THR A 105 6.61 16.23 -14.83
C THR A 105 6.00 15.02 -14.13
N TYR A 106 5.14 14.29 -14.85
CA TYR A 106 4.49 13.06 -14.42
C TYR A 106 5.17 11.87 -15.10
N VAL A 107 5.46 10.84 -14.32
CA VAL A 107 6.10 9.60 -14.77
C VAL A 107 5.23 8.39 -14.42
N PRO A 108 5.30 7.28 -15.20
CA PRO A 108 4.66 6.02 -14.84
C PRO A 108 5.26 5.48 -13.55
N LEU A 109 4.44 5.40 -12.49
CA LEU A 109 4.92 5.11 -11.14
C LEU A 109 5.63 3.76 -11.03
N ARG A 110 5.02 2.68 -11.56
CA ARG A 110 5.59 1.33 -11.48
C ARG A 110 6.90 1.21 -12.27
N LEU A 111 6.93 1.74 -13.49
CA LEU A 111 8.16 1.74 -14.29
C LEU A 111 9.29 2.44 -13.55
N THR A 112 9.04 3.67 -13.08
CA THR A 112 10.04 4.47 -12.38
C THR A 112 10.55 3.78 -11.13
N MET A 113 9.65 3.19 -10.32
CA MET A 113 10.07 2.47 -9.12
C MET A 113 10.89 1.23 -9.43
N ASN A 114 10.50 0.43 -10.41
CA ASN A 114 11.28 -0.74 -10.82
C ASN A 114 12.70 -0.36 -11.28
N LEU A 115 12.84 0.74 -12.00
CA LEU A 115 14.15 1.24 -12.44
C LEU A 115 15.03 1.74 -11.28
N LEU A 116 14.40 2.16 -10.18
CA LEU A 116 15.08 2.59 -8.95
C LEU A 116 15.27 1.46 -7.93
N GLY A 117 15.00 0.21 -8.32
CA GLY A 117 15.17 -0.97 -7.46
C GLY A 117 14.06 -1.20 -6.43
N GLY A 118 12.96 -0.45 -6.51
CA GLY A 118 11.78 -0.61 -5.69
C GLY A 118 10.62 -1.28 -6.43
N SER A 119 9.42 -1.18 -5.87
CA SER A 119 8.20 -1.70 -6.48
C SER A 119 7.02 -0.74 -6.32
N ALA A 120 5.97 -0.94 -7.13
CA ALA A 120 4.69 -0.26 -6.94
C ALA A 120 3.54 -1.21 -7.28
N ALA A 121 2.62 -1.38 -6.33
CA ALA A 121 1.45 -2.22 -6.42
C ALA A 121 0.16 -1.39 -6.29
N TRP A 122 -0.95 -1.94 -6.78
CA TRP A 122 -2.27 -1.39 -6.52
C TRP A 122 -2.77 -1.90 -5.17
N ASP A 123 -3.15 -0.99 -4.29
CA ASP A 123 -3.79 -1.30 -3.02
C ASP A 123 -5.30 -1.10 -3.15
N PRO A 124 -6.09 -2.19 -3.19
CA PRO A 124 -7.54 -2.11 -3.36
C PRO A 124 -8.26 -1.50 -2.16
N TRP A 125 -7.72 -1.64 -0.95
CA TRP A 125 -8.31 -1.10 0.27
C TRP A 125 -8.06 0.40 0.41
N LEU A 126 -6.89 0.88 0.01
CA LEU A 126 -6.59 2.30 -0.12
C LEU A 126 -7.29 2.92 -1.36
N GLY A 127 -7.60 2.11 -2.37
CA GLY A 127 -8.04 2.60 -3.68
C GLY A 127 -6.98 3.40 -4.42
N GLY A 128 -5.70 3.05 -4.22
CA GLY A 128 -4.53 3.79 -4.66
C GLY A 128 -3.31 2.93 -4.94
N ALA A 129 -2.13 3.53 -4.94
CA ALA A 129 -0.87 2.84 -5.13
C ALA A 129 -0.06 2.78 -3.83
N ALA A 130 0.51 1.61 -3.56
CA ALA A 130 1.53 1.37 -2.55
C ALA A 130 2.89 1.26 -3.23
N VAL A 131 3.86 2.02 -2.74
CA VAL A 131 5.23 2.07 -3.23
C VAL A 131 6.17 1.59 -2.14
N THR A 132 6.92 0.53 -2.43
CA THR A 132 8.02 0.06 -1.59
C THR A 132 9.33 0.50 -2.23
N SER A 133 10.14 1.29 -1.52
CA SER A 133 11.46 1.70 -2.01
C SER A 133 12.43 0.52 -2.00
N GLY A 134 13.50 0.60 -2.79
CA GLY A 134 14.54 -0.44 -2.80
C GLY A 134 15.36 -0.50 -1.50
N GLU A 135 15.20 0.47 -0.62
CA GLU A 135 15.88 0.58 0.69
C GLU A 135 14.92 0.30 1.86
N ALA A 136 13.64 -0.04 1.58
CA ALA A 136 12.66 -0.33 2.62
C ALA A 136 12.93 -1.70 3.26
N ASP A 137 12.85 -1.77 4.59
CA ASP A 137 13.01 -3.01 5.36
C ASP A 137 11.76 -3.91 5.26
N HIS A 138 10.59 -3.33 4.92
CA HIS A 138 9.29 -4.02 4.89
C HIS A 138 8.49 -3.64 3.66
N ASP A 139 7.56 -4.52 3.28
CA ASP A 139 6.56 -4.17 2.26
C ASP A 139 5.73 -2.97 2.72
N ALA A 140 5.56 -2.00 1.82
CA ALA A 140 4.90 -0.75 2.13
C ALA A 140 3.41 -0.92 2.48
N MET A 141 2.72 -1.89 1.87
CA MET A 141 1.30 -2.16 2.14
C MET A 141 1.13 -2.81 3.52
N ASP A 142 2.01 -3.73 3.89
CA ASP A 142 2.00 -4.40 5.17
C ASP A 142 2.26 -3.41 6.31
N LEU A 143 3.30 -2.58 6.19
CA LEU A 143 3.58 -1.55 7.19
C LEU A 143 2.45 -0.52 7.29
N TYR A 144 1.88 -0.11 6.16
CA TYR A 144 0.79 0.86 6.10
C TYR A 144 -0.45 0.39 6.87
N TRP A 145 -0.92 -0.82 6.61
CA TRP A 145 -2.14 -1.33 7.21
C TRP A 145 -1.95 -1.83 8.63
N LEU A 146 -0.81 -2.49 8.92
CA LEU A 146 -0.51 -2.96 10.27
C LEU A 146 -0.39 -1.80 11.26
N SER A 147 0.33 -0.74 10.90
CA SER A 147 0.45 0.44 11.78
C SER A 147 -0.89 1.12 12.08
N ARG A 148 -1.78 1.17 11.09
CA ARG A 148 -3.11 1.77 11.21
C ARG A 148 -4.04 0.97 12.10
N ILE A 149 -4.09 -0.35 11.92
CA ILE A 149 -4.95 -1.18 12.76
C ILE A 149 -4.45 -1.20 14.21
N ILE A 150 -3.14 -1.30 14.43
CA ILE A 150 -2.54 -1.18 15.76
C ILE A 150 -2.93 0.15 16.41
N SER A 151 -2.80 1.25 15.68
CA SER A 151 -3.14 2.58 16.19
C SER A 151 -4.62 2.71 16.51
N ALA A 152 -5.49 2.20 15.64
CA ALA A 152 -6.94 2.31 15.82
C ALA A 152 -7.44 1.47 17.01
N GLU A 153 -6.86 0.30 17.24
CA GLU A 153 -7.24 -0.61 18.32
C GLU A 153 -6.56 -0.29 19.66
N SER A 154 -5.33 0.26 19.64
CA SER A 154 -4.50 0.25 20.85
C SER A 154 -3.59 1.48 21.04
N ARG A 155 -3.89 2.63 20.40
CA ARG A 155 -3.04 3.85 20.54
C ARG A 155 -2.79 4.32 21.97
N GLY A 156 -3.67 3.98 22.89
CA GLY A 156 -3.55 4.31 24.33
C GLY A 156 -2.75 3.32 25.13
N GLU A 157 -2.35 2.18 24.54
CA GLU A 157 -1.60 1.14 25.22
C GLU A 157 -0.09 1.43 25.22
N SER A 158 0.63 0.72 26.10
CA SER A 158 2.09 0.67 26.04
C SER A 158 2.57 0.10 24.71
N LEU A 159 3.85 0.30 24.36
CA LEU A 159 4.44 -0.29 23.16
C LEU A 159 4.24 -1.81 23.10
N SER A 160 4.42 -2.53 24.21
CA SER A 160 4.16 -3.97 24.28
C SER A 160 2.69 -4.32 24.04
N GLY A 161 1.74 -3.51 24.51
CA GLY A 161 0.31 -3.70 24.24
C GLY A 161 -0.02 -3.50 22.75
N GLN A 162 0.62 -2.54 22.10
CA GLN A 162 0.48 -2.28 20.68
C GLN A 162 1.12 -3.40 19.83
N ILE A 163 2.30 -3.89 20.20
CA ILE A 163 2.94 -5.07 19.60
C ILE A 163 2.02 -6.29 19.73
N ALA A 164 1.41 -6.50 20.89
CA ALA A 164 0.50 -7.60 21.12
C ALA A 164 -0.71 -7.61 20.16
N VAL A 165 -1.30 -6.44 19.90
CA VAL A 165 -2.39 -6.32 18.90
C VAL A 165 -1.87 -6.63 17.49
N GLY A 166 -0.70 -6.14 17.12
CA GLY A 166 -0.06 -6.45 15.84
C GLY A 166 0.23 -7.94 15.67
N ASN A 167 0.70 -8.61 16.75
CA ASN A 167 0.96 -10.05 16.72
C ASN A 167 -0.31 -10.86 16.43
N VAL A 168 -1.49 -10.47 16.95
CA VAL A 168 -2.75 -11.15 16.58
C VAL A 168 -2.97 -11.12 15.08
N VAL A 169 -2.69 -10.00 14.42
CA VAL A 169 -2.85 -9.89 12.96
C VAL A 169 -1.88 -10.85 12.24
N LEU A 170 -0.60 -10.86 12.61
CA LEU A 170 0.37 -11.76 11.99
C LEU A 170 0.09 -13.23 12.29
N ASN A 171 -0.22 -13.58 13.54
CA ASN A 171 -0.59 -14.94 13.90
C ASN A 171 -1.79 -15.45 13.07
N ARG A 172 -2.77 -14.58 12.79
CA ARG A 172 -3.90 -14.92 11.93
C ARG A 172 -3.44 -15.18 10.49
N VAL A 173 -2.57 -14.33 9.91
CA VAL A 173 -1.98 -14.57 8.58
C VAL A 173 -1.31 -15.93 8.50
N GLU A 174 -0.58 -16.34 9.55
CA GLU A 174 0.19 -17.58 9.60
C GLU A 174 -0.65 -18.81 9.95
N SER A 175 -1.83 -18.65 10.56
CA SER A 175 -2.63 -19.75 11.11
C SER A 175 -3.31 -20.64 10.07
N GLY A 176 -3.46 -20.18 8.83
CA GLY A 176 -4.25 -20.84 7.78
C GLY A 176 -5.77 -20.87 8.03
N GLN A 177 -6.25 -20.26 9.13
CA GLN A 177 -7.67 -20.13 9.47
C GLN A 177 -8.26 -18.80 8.98
N PHE A 178 -7.40 -17.86 8.63
CA PHE A 178 -7.72 -16.51 8.19
C PHE A 178 -7.06 -16.24 6.84
N PRO A 179 -7.35 -15.09 6.19
CA PRO A 179 -6.63 -14.68 4.98
C PRO A 179 -5.11 -14.63 5.17
N ASP A 180 -4.36 -14.88 4.10
CA ASP A 180 -2.92 -15.03 4.07
C ASP A 180 -2.14 -13.71 3.89
N THR A 181 -2.79 -12.57 4.06
CA THR A 181 -2.18 -11.23 3.98
C THR A 181 -2.66 -10.33 5.11
N ILE A 182 -1.82 -9.40 5.55
CA ILE A 182 -2.15 -8.44 6.61
C ILE A 182 -3.43 -7.66 6.29
N PRO A 183 -3.57 -7.00 5.12
CA PRO A 183 -4.82 -6.32 4.80
C PRO A 183 -5.99 -7.30 4.62
N GLY A 184 -5.73 -8.51 4.14
CA GLY A 184 -6.75 -9.56 4.06
C GLY A 184 -7.36 -9.87 5.42
N VAL A 185 -6.53 -10.08 6.45
CA VAL A 185 -6.97 -10.30 7.85
C VAL A 185 -7.71 -9.08 8.41
N ILE A 186 -7.19 -7.87 8.19
CA ILE A 186 -7.79 -6.64 8.72
C ILE A 186 -9.18 -6.40 8.14
N PHE A 187 -9.35 -6.60 6.83
CA PHE A 187 -10.60 -6.34 6.12
C PHE A 187 -11.48 -7.58 5.93
N ASP A 188 -11.14 -8.69 6.58
CA ASP A 188 -11.95 -9.92 6.54
C ASP A 188 -13.37 -9.67 7.04
N ARG A 189 -14.34 -10.30 6.34
CA ARG A 189 -15.78 -10.19 6.65
C ARG A 189 -16.51 -11.54 6.58
N VAL A 190 -15.77 -12.64 6.50
CA VAL A 190 -16.38 -13.98 6.34
C VAL A 190 -17.33 -14.27 7.51
N ASP A 191 -16.88 -14.03 8.76
CA ASP A 191 -17.67 -14.21 9.97
C ASP A 191 -18.10 -12.87 10.61
N GLY A 192 -18.26 -11.84 9.77
CA GLY A 192 -18.51 -10.46 10.18
C GLY A 192 -17.23 -9.62 10.20
N VAL A 193 -17.37 -8.34 10.54
CA VAL A 193 -16.23 -7.42 10.61
C VAL A 193 -15.36 -7.80 11.82
N GLN A 194 -14.11 -8.14 11.56
CA GLN A 194 -13.16 -8.63 12.59
C GLN A 194 -12.63 -7.51 13.50
N PHE A 195 -12.53 -6.29 12.97
CA PHE A 195 -11.99 -5.12 13.68
C PHE A 195 -12.97 -3.96 13.59
N GLU A 196 -13.43 -3.43 14.74
CA GLU A 196 -14.36 -2.30 14.80
C GLU A 196 -13.87 -1.07 14.02
N PRO A 197 -12.55 -0.72 14.00
CA PRO A 197 -11.99 0.35 13.19
C PRO A 197 -12.28 0.25 11.68
N VAL A 198 -12.45 -0.94 11.13
CA VAL A 198 -12.84 -1.14 9.73
C VAL A 198 -14.30 -0.72 9.50
N LYS A 199 -15.17 -0.94 10.50
CA LYS A 199 -16.59 -0.61 10.42
C LYS A 199 -16.85 0.89 10.60
N ASN A 200 -16.14 1.52 11.53
CA ASN A 200 -16.32 2.94 11.85
C ASN A 200 -15.40 3.87 11.05
N GLY A 201 -14.45 3.31 10.26
CA GLY A 201 -13.54 4.05 9.38
C GLY A 201 -12.26 4.54 10.03
N THR A 202 -12.04 4.36 11.34
CA THR A 202 -10.84 4.84 12.04
C THR A 202 -9.56 4.11 11.62
N VAL A 203 -9.66 2.98 10.93
CA VAL A 203 -8.52 2.30 10.30
C VAL A 203 -7.81 3.16 9.23
N TYR A 204 -8.50 4.19 8.70
CA TYR A 204 -7.93 5.12 7.71
C TYR A 204 -7.28 6.35 8.34
N ASP A 205 -7.38 6.52 9.66
CA ASP A 205 -6.73 7.62 10.37
C ASP A 205 -5.20 7.46 10.37
N GLU A 206 -4.49 8.58 10.48
CA GLU A 206 -3.03 8.57 10.58
C GLU A 206 -2.59 7.84 11.86
N PRO A 207 -1.68 6.85 11.77
CA PRO A 207 -1.20 6.12 12.93
C PRO A 207 -0.28 6.99 13.80
N THR A 208 -0.18 6.67 15.09
CA THR A 208 0.81 7.31 15.95
C THR A 208 2.22 6.80 15.61
N ALA A 209 3.25 7.61 15.92
CA ALA A 209 4.63 7.19 15.73
C ALA A 209 4.96 5.88 16.51
N GLN A 210 4.38 5.71 17.71
CA GLN A 210 4.52 4.49 18.50
C GLN A 210 3.86 3.29 17.82
N SER A 211 2.73 3.48 17.14
CA SER A 211 2.05 2.40 16.41
C SER A 211 2.81 1.99 15.15
N VAL A 212 3.48 2.93 14.48
CA VAL A 212 4.40 2.64 13.37
C VAL A 212 5.60 1.83 13.88
N GLU A 213 6.18 2.22 15.01
CA GLU A 213 7.28 1.47 15.65
C GLU A 213 6.83 0.06 16.07
N ALA A 214 5.65 -0.08 16.67
CA ALA A 214 5.08 -1.39 17.02
C ALA A 214 4.92 -2.27 15.76
N ALA A 215 4.38 -1.71 14.66
CA ALA A 215 4.22 -2.45 13.41
C ALA A 215 5.56 -2.93 12.84
N ARG A 216 6.61 -2.09 12.86
CA ARG A 216 7.95 -2.49 12.42
C ARG A 216 8.49 -3.66 13.22
N ARG A 217 8.45 -3.59 14.56
CA ARG A 217 8.91 -4.67 15.43
C ARG A 217 8.16 -5.98 15.20
N VAL A 218 6.86 -5.88 14.99
CA VAL A 218 6.04 -7.06 14.67
C VAL A 218 6.47 -7.66 13.32
N LEU A 219 6.70 -6.85 12.28
CA LEU A 219 7.20 -7.29 10.98
C LEU A 219 8.64 -7.84 11.04
N GLU A 220 9.43 -7.41 12.02
CA GLU A 220 10.77 -7.93 12.33
C GLU A 220 10.72 -9.23 13.15
N GLY A 221 9.53 -9.72 13.50
CA GLY A 221 9.32 -10.99 14.20
C GLY A 221 9.21 -10.88 15.72
N GLU A 222 9.11 -9.67 16.31
CA GLU A 222 8.84 -9.54 17.73
C GLU A 222 7.44 -10.05 18.07
N ASN A 223 7.35 -11.10 18.89
CA ASN A 223 6.10 -11.70 19.33
C ASN A 223 6.05 -11.78 20.85
N VAL A 224 5.07 -11.12 21.48
CA VAL A 224 4.89 -11.03 22.92
C VAL A 224 3.68 -11.83 23.44
N ILE A 225 2.90 -12.46 22.52
CA ILE A 225 1.66 -13.19 22.87
C ILE A 225 1.65 -14.68 22.45
N GLY A 226 2.77 -15.20 21.92
CA GLY A 226 2.80 -16.54 21.33
C GLY A 226 1.76 -16.67 20.19
N ASP A 227 1.03 -17.79 20.16
CA ASP A 227 0.09 -18.14 19.07
C ASP A 227 -1.33 -17.58 19.24
N ALA A 228 -1.54 -16.55 20.09
CA ALA A 228 -2.87 -16.00 20.34
C ALA A 228 -3.47 -15.38 19.07
N LEU A 229 -4.72 -15.77 18.77
CA LEU A 229 -5.47 -15.38 17.59
C LEU A 229 -6.59 -14.39 17.90
N TYR A 230 -6.94 -14.20 19.17
CA TYR A 230 -8.09 -13.40 19.60
C TYR A 230 -7.71 -12.50 20.76
N PHE A 231 -8.37 -11.35 20.84
CA PHE A 231 -8.28 -10.46 21.99
C PHE A 231 -9.58 -9.69 22.19
N TYR A 232 -9.76 -9.16 23.41
CA TYR A 232 -10.76 -8.15 23.71
C TYR A 232 -10.36 -7.31 24.92
N ALA A 233 -10.96 -6.13 25.05
CA ALA A 233 -10.80 -5.26 26.22
C ALA A 233 -11.95 -5.48 27.20
N PRO A 234 -11.72 -6.03 28.43
CA PRO A 234 -12.76 -6.29 29.42
C PRO A 234 -13.55 -5.07 29.86
N ALA A 235 -12.95 -3.88 29.77
CA ALA A 235 -13.66 -2.63 30.08
C ALA A 235 -14.72 -2.26 29.03
N LEU A 236 -14.60 -2.75 27.79
CA LEU A 236 -15.48 -2.42 26.66
C LEU A 236 -16.45 -3.55 26.31
N SER A 237 -16.16 -4.78 26.70
CA SER A 237 -16.93 -5.96 26.37
C SER A 237 -16.87 -7.00 27.47
N GLN A 238 -17.95 -7.77 27.68
CA GLN A 238 -17.96 -8.89 28.61
C GLN A 238 -17.19 -10.11 28.07
N GLY A 239 -16.87 -10.16 26.77
CA GLY A 239 -16.16 -11.24 26.14
C GLY A 239 -16.82 -12.61 26.29
N VAL A 240 -18.18 -12.67 26.35
CA VAL A 240 -18.92 -13.91 26.67
C VAL A 240 -18.56 -15.05 25.75
N TRP A 241 -18.56 -14.79 24.44
CA TRP A 241 -18.25 -15.82 23.46
C TRP A 241 -16.80 -16.28 23.55
N ILE A 242 -15.83 -15.35 23.61
CA ILE A 242 -14.41 -15.68 23.61
C ILE A 242 -14.00 -16.43 24.89
N ASN A 243 -14.52 -16.04 26.04
CA ASN A 243 -14.29 -16.71 27.30
C ASN A 243 -14.84 -18.15 27.33
N ALA A 244 -15.93 -18.41 26.60
CA ALA A 244 -16.56 -19.73 26.52
C ALA A 244 -15.93 -20.67 25.48
N ASN A 245 -15.29 -20.11 24.43
CA ASN A 245 -14.89 -20.88 23.25
C ASN A 245 -13.38 -20.85 22.97
N ARG A 246 -12.59 -20.07 23.69
CA ARG A 246 -11.15 -19.91 23.47
C ARG A 246 -10.35 -20.07 24.76
N THR A 247 -9.14 -20.60 24.63
CA THR A 247 -8.23 -20.76 25.74
C THR A 247 -7.54 -19.43 26.06
N TYR A 248 -7.68 -18.96 27.30
CA TYR A 248 -6.98 -17.76 27.76
C TYR A 248 -5.45 -17.96 27.72
N ALA A 249 -4.73 -17.03 27.12
CA ALA A 249 -3.28 -17.03 27.06
C ALA A 249 -2.68 -16.06 28.09
N GLN A 250 -2.96 -14.76 27.97
CA GLN A 250 -2.41 -13.75 28.88
C GLN A 250 -3.16 -12.41 28.79
N THR A 251 -2.76 -11.49 29.67
CA THR A 251 -3.24 -10.09 29.65
C THR A 251 -2.04 -9.15 29.49
N ILE A 252 -2.12 -8.21 28.56
CA ILE A 252 -1.17 -7.12 28.39
C ILE A 252 -1.96 -5.81 28.30
N GLY A 253 -1.65 -4.86 29.18
CA GLY A 253 -2.40 -3.60 29.28
C GLY A 253 -3.88 -3.84 29.56
N CYS A 254 -4.73 -3.22 28.76
CA CYS A 254 -6.19 -3.35 28.86
C CYS A 254 -6.76 -4.56 28.11
N HIS A 255 -5.94 -5.35 27.40
CA HIS A 255 -6.40 -6.44 26.54
C HIS A 255 -6.10 -7.83 27.12
N ARG A 256 -7.06 -8.75 26.94
CA ARG A 256 -6.88 -10.18 27.18
C ARG A 256 -6.76 -10.92 25.86
N PHE A 257 -5.75 -11.79 25.76
CA PHE A 257 -5.39 -12.56 24.57
C PHE A 257 -5.73 -14.04 24.74
N TYR A 258 -6.16 -14.69 23.64
CA TYR A 258 -6.66 -16.06 23.63
C TYR A 258 -6.16 -16.82 22.38
N LEU A 259 -5.99 -18.16 22.56
CA LEU A 259 -5.64 -19.10 21.49
C LEU A 259 -6.84 -19.45 20.62
#